data_c8d840efb0f2604c2bcceacc36476784
#
_entry.id   c8d840efb0f2604c2bcceacc36476784
#
_cell.length_a   1.000
_cell.length_b   1.000
_cell.length_c   1.000
_cell.angle_alpha   90.00
_cell.angle_beta   90.00
_cell.angle_gamma   90.00
#
_symmetry.space_group_name_H-M   'P 1'
#
loop_
_entity.id
_entity.type
_entity.pdbx_description
1 polymer ?
#
loop_
_entity_poly.entity_id
_entity_poly.type
_entity_poly.pdbx_seq_one_letter_code
_entity_poly.pdbx_strand_id
1 'polypeptide(L)'
;RSRGLGDVYKRQHFISRKAMNIEGLGSETIGQFYSLGLVRDASDLYTLQPDVIAGLERMGERSAQNIVDAVKQSCSVPFERVLFALGIRYVGETVAKKLALALHSIDRIIEATAEDLIRIGDIGVRIAQSVVAYFSDEDNLRFVERLRQYGVQMQITEERLSERTDKLSGATIVISGTFTHHSRDEYKALIEQHGGINTGSVSGKTTYILAGENMGPAKLEKARKLGVRILSEE
;
A
#
# COMPACT_ATOMS: atom_id res chain seq x y z
N ARG A 1 -14.90 -9.78 -25.00
CA ARG A 1 -14.12 -8.53 -25.33
C ARG A 1 -13.83 -7.64 -24.11
N SER A 2 -14.50 -7.84 -22.98
CA SER A 2 -14.28 -7.04 -21.76
C SER A 2 -13.12 -7.55 -20.89
N ARG A 3 -12.69 -8.80 -21.03
CA ARG A 3 -11.57 -9.38 -20.24
C ARG A 3 -10.23 -8.71 -20.53
N GLY A 4 -9.92 -8.39 -21.78
CA GLY A 4 -8.62 -7.83 -22.15
C GLY A 4 -8.28 -6.45 -21.57
N LEU A 5 -9.26 -5.54 -21.46
CA LEU A 5 -9.05 -4.19 -20.88
C LEU A 5 -8.85 -4.25 -19.36
N GLY A 6 -9.57 -5.13 -18.66
CA GLY A 6 -9.39 -5.34 -17.23
C GLY A 6 -8.02 -5.91 -16.89
N ASP A 7 -7.50 -6.79 -17.71
CA ASP A 7 -6.19 -7.43 -17.51
C ASP A 7 -5.03 -6.46 -17.79
N VAL A 8 -5.15 -5.57 -18.77
CA VAL A 8 -4.18 -4.48 -19.03
C VAL A 8 -4.11 -3.56 -17.80
N TYR A 9 -5.27 -3.12 -17.30
CA TYR A 9 -5.33 -2.25 -16.12
C TYR A 9 -4.72 -2.92 -14.89
N LYS A 10 -5.02 -4.18 -14.60
CA LYS A 10 -4.47 -4.92 -13.47
C LYS A 10 -2.94 -4.99 -13.52
N ARG A 11 -2.36 -5.24 -14.70
CA ARG A 11 -0.89 -5.30 -14.87
C ARG A 11 -0.25 -3.93 -14.66
N GLN A 12 -0.82 -2.87 -15.23
CA GLN A 12 -0.31 -1.51 -15.05
C GLN A 12 -0.44 -1.06 -13.59
N HIS A 13 -1.53 -1.41 -12.95
CA HIS A 13 -1.72 -1.14 -11.53
C HIS A 13 -0.66 -1.84 -10.68
N PHE A 14 -0.41 -3.13 -10.92
CA PHE A 14 0.56 -3.93 -10.18
C PHE A 14 1.97 -3.32 -10.22
N ILE A 15 2.47 -2.90 -11.39
CA ILE A 15 3.82 -2.35 -11.55
C ILE A 15 3.94 -0.89 -11.11
N SER A 16 2.83 -0.21 -10.85
CA SER A 16 2.79 1.22 -10.58
C SER A 16 3.61 1.61 -9.34
N ARG A 17 4.03 2.89 -9.31
CA ARG A 17 4.85 3.46 -8.23
C ARG A 17 4.24 3.28 -6.84
N LYS A 18 2.93 3.34 -6.72
CA LYS A 18 2.21 3.18 -5.45
C LYS A 18 1.99 1.72 -5.05
N ALA A 19 2.07 0.80 -6.00
CA ALA A 19 1.98 -0.63 -5.80
C ALA A 19 3.38 -1.24 -5.65
N MET A 20 3.80 -2.11 -6.58
CA MET A 20 5.08 -2.81 -6.50
C MET A 20 6.29 -1.96 -6.92
N ASN A 21 6.08 -0.78 -7.50
CA ASN A 21 7.13 0.16 -7.92
C ASN A 21 8.23 -0.48 -8.77
N ILE A 22 7.84 -1.17 -9.83
CA ILE A 22 8.79 -1.82 -10.72
C ILE A 22 9.25 -0.79 -11.76
N GLU A 23 10.38 -0.16 -11.51
CA GLU A 23 10.96 0.84 -12.38
C GLU A 23 11.47 0.22 -13.69
N GLY A 24 11.44 1.00 -14.76
CA GLY A 24 11.82 0.53 -16.10
C GLY A 24 10.73 -0.21 -16.87
N LEU A 25 9.63 -0.61 -16.21
CA LEU A 25 8.45 -1.20 -16.85
C LEU A 25 7.38 -0.12 -17.06
N GLY A 26 7.32 0.42 -18.29
CA GLY A 26 6.20 1.26 -18.73
C GLY A 26 5.04 0.43 -19.27
N SER A 27 3.91 1.11 -19.54
CA SER A 27 2.71 0.49 -20.12
C SER A 27 2.99 -0.16 -21.48
N GLU A 28 3.87 0.42 -22.28
CA GLU A 28 4.27 -0.13 -23.59
C GLU A 28 5.09 -1.41 -23.43
N THR A 29 6.08 -1.41 -22.54
CA THR A 29 6.95 -2.57 -22.30
C THR A 29 6.17 -3.76 -21.75
N ILE A 30 5.30 -3.55 -20.76
CA ILE A 30 4.49 -4.64 -20.22
C ILE A 30 3.46 -5.14 -21.25
N GLY A 31 2.94 -4.23 -22.10
CA GLY A 31 2.08 -4.58 -23.23
C GLY A 31 2.81 -5.46 -24.26
N GLN A 32 4.08 -5.16 -24.57
CA GLN A 32 4.93 -5.94 -25.43
C GLN A 32 5.18 -7.33 -24.85
N PHE A 33 5.54 -7.45 -23.56
CA PHE A 33 5.75 -8.74 -22.89
C PHE A 33 4.51 -9.62 -22.95
N TYR A 34 3.35 -9.03 -22.77
CA TYR A 34 2.08 -9.75 -22.86
C TYR A 34 1.80 -10.21 -24.31
N SER A 35 1.97 -9.33 -25.30
CA SER A 35 1.74 -9.64 -26.71
C SER A 35 2.63 -10.77 -27.21
N LEU A 36 3.84 -10.88 -26.67
CA LEU A 36 4.81 -11.93 -26.98
C LEU A 36 4.58 -13.21 -26.17
N GLY A 37 3.61 -13.22 -25.24
CA GLY A 37 3.33 -14.35 -24.38
C GLY A 37 4.35 -14.60 -23.27
N LEU A 38 5.26 -13.64 -23.03
CA LEU A 38 6.26 -13.71 -21.95
C LEU A 38 5.63 -13.51 -20.57
N VAL A 39 4.56 -12.74 -20.49
CA VAL A 39 3.83 -12.42 -19.27
C VAL A 39 2.33 -12.65 -19.53
N ARG A 40 1.71 -13.55 -18.80
CA ARG A 40 0.25 -13.81 -18.80
C ARG A 40 -0.42 -13.02 -17.69
N ASP A 41 0.17 -13.07 -16.50
CA ASP A 41 -0.17 -12.25 -15.35
C ASP A 41 1.08 -11.64 -14.73
N ALA A 42 0.91 -10.75 -13.74
CA ALA A 42 2.04 -10.04 -13.16
C ALA A 42 3.03 -10.94 -12.40
N SER A 43 2.65 -12.14 -11.99
CA SER A 43 3.59 -13.07 -11.33
C SER A 43 4.64 -13.63 -12.29
N ASP A 44 4.35 -13.67 -13.61
CA ASP A 44 5.32 -14.09 -14.62
C ASP A 44 6.52 -13.13 -14.72
N LEU A 45 6.39 -11.88 -14.26
CA LEU A 45 7.51 -10.92 -14.21
C LEU A 45 8.69 -11.46 -13.41
N TYR A 46 8.42 -12.23 -12.35
CA TYR A 46 9.44 -12.80 -11.45
C TYR A 46 10.21 -13.97 -12.05
N THR A 47 9.80 -14.48 -13.20
CA THR A 47 10.48 -15.56 -13.95
C THR A 47 11.27 -15.07 -15.16
N LEU A 48 11.16 -13.78 -15.49
CA LEU A 48 11.81 -13.21 -16.67
C LEU A 48 13.34 -13.24 -16.51
N GLN A 49 14.02 -13.67 -17.57
CA GLN A 49 15.48 -13.67 -17.66
C GLN A 49 15.97 -12.44 -18.43
N PRO A 50 17.11 -11.84 -18.03
CA PRO A 50 17.65 -10.65 -18.69
C PRO A 50 17.91 -10.88 -20.20
N ASP A 51 18.43 -12.05 -20.55
CA ASP A 51 18.76 -12.40 -21.94
C ASP A 51 17.53 -12.40 -22.86
N VAL A 52 16.39 -12.88 -22.33
CA VAL A 52 15.10 -12.87 -23.05
C VAL A 52 14.62 -11.45 -23.31
N ILE A 53 14.73 -10.59 -22.31
CA ILE A 53 14.32 -9.18 -22.41
C ILE A 53 15.27 -8.42 -23.35
N ALA A 54 16.58 -8.63 -23.23
CA ALA A 54 17.59 -7.95 -24.06
C ALA A 54 17.46 -8.27 -25.56
N GLY A 55 16.92 -9.45 -25.89
CA GLY A 55 16.64 -9.86 -27.28
C GLY A 55 15.43 -9.18 -27.91
N LEU A 56 14.64 -8.41 -27.14
CA LEU A 56 13.46 -7.73 -27.66
C LEU A 56 13.79 -6.43 -28.37
N GLU A 57 12.93 -6.04 -29.31
CA GLU A 57 13.07 -4.78 -30.04
C GLU A 57 13.12 -3.58 -29.08
N ARG A 58 14.07 -2.68 -29.26
CA ARG A 58 14.32 -1.49 -28.43
C ARG A 58 14.75 -1.76 -26.99
N MET A 59 15.14 -3.00 -26.67
CA MET A 59 15.70 -3.38 -25.38
C MET A 59 17.19 -3.67 -25.53
N GLY A 60 18.00 -3.16 -24.59
CA GLY A 60 19.41 -3.48 -24.48
C GLY A 60 19.69 -4.23 -23.18
N GLU A 61 20.86 -4.85 -23.07
CA GLU A 61 21.28 -5.62 -21.89
C GLU A 61 21.12 -4.84 -20.57
N ARG A 62 21.52 -3.56 -20.58
CA ARG A 62 21.41 -2.71 -19.38
C ARG A 62 19.95 -2.47 -18.98
N SER A 63 19.07 -2.21 -19.93
CA SER A 63 17.64 -2.02 -19.66
C SER A 63 17.00 -3.31 -19.16
N ALA A 64 17.35 -4.45 -19.77
CA ALA A 64 16.89 -5.76 -19.36
C ALA A 64 17.31 -6.08 -17.92
N GLN A 65 18.59 -5.86 -17.58
CA GLN A 65 19.10 -6.06 -16.23
C GLN A 65 18.41 -5.16 -15.21
N ASN A 66 18.22 -3.88 -15.52
CA ASN A 66 17.52 -2.93 -14.64
C ASN A 66 16.08 -3.38 -14.34
N ILE A 67 15.35 -3.90 -15.33
CA ILE A 67 13.99 -4.44 -15.15
C ILE A 67 14.02 -5.65 -14.19
N VAL A 68 14.91 -6.61 -14.44
CA VAL A 68 15.01 -7.80 -13.60
C VAL A 68 15.39 -7.44 -12.15
N ASP A 69 16.29 -6.49 -11.97
CA ASP A 69 16.70 -6.00 -10.65
C ASP A 69 15.55 -5.27 -9.94
N ALA A 70 14.79 -4.44 -10.66
CA ALA A 70 13.61 -3.78 -10.11
C ALA A 70 12.52 -4.80 -9.71
N VAL A 71 12.29 -5.85 -10.48
CA VAL A 71 11.38 -6.94 -10.13
C VAL A 71 11.85 -7.65 -8.86
N LYS A 72 13.14 -7.96 -8.74
CA LYS A 72 13.70 -8.56 -7.50
C LYS A 72 13.54 -7.64 -6.29
N GLN A 73 13.83 -6.36 -6.45
CA GLN A 73 13.65 -5.37 -5.37
C GLN A 73 12.20 -5.26 -4.92
N SER A 74 11.24 -5.45 -5.83
CA SER A 74 9.82 -5.41 -5.49
C SER A 74 9.39 -6.48 -4.48
N CYS A 75 10.15 -7.56 -4.31
CA CYS A 75 9.90 -8.56 -3.28
C CYS A 75 9.96 -7.98 -1.86
N SER A 76 10.72 -6.90 -1.65
CA SER A 76 10.87 -6.21 -0.36
C SER A 76 9.85 -5.07 -0.15
N VAL A 77 8.95 -4.86 -1.09
CA VAL A 77 7.89 -3.86 -0.95
C VAL A 77 7.01 -4.21 0.27
N PRO A 78 6.66 -3.22 1.13
CA PRO A 78 5.86 -3.45 2.32
C PRO A 78 4.53 -4.15 2.01
N PHE A 79 4.08 -5.02 2.92
CA PHE A 79 2.92 -5.89 2.71
C PHE A 79 1.64 -5.11 2.34
N GLU A 80 1.39 -3.95 2.94
CA GLU A 80 0.23 -3.12 2.58
C GLU A 80 0.23 -2.67 1.12
N ARG A 81 1.42 -2.46 0.54
CA ARG A 81 1.55 -2.11 -0.89
C ARG A 81 1.35 -3.34 -1.77
N VAL A 82 1.81 -4.50 -1.34
CA VAL A 82 1.52 -5.78 -2.02
C VAL A 82 0.01 -6.00 -2.06
N LEU A 83 -0.67 -5.82 -0.93
CA LEU A 83 -2.12 -5.97 -0.84
C LEU A 83 -2.86 -4.98 -1.78
N PHE A 84 -2.40 -3.73 -1.84
CA PHE A 84 -2.90 -2.75 -2.81
C PHE A 84 -2.63 -3.18 -4.25
N ALA A 85 -1.44 -3.73 -4.54
CA ALA A 85 -1.04 -4.19 -5.88
C ALA A 85 -1.91 -5.33 -6.42
N LEU A 86 -2.54 -6.14 -5.56
CA LEU A 86 -3.47 -7.20 -5.97
C LEU A 86 -4.69 -6.66 -6.73
N GLY A 87 -5.00 -5.37 -6.60
CA GLY A 87 -6.09 -4.73 -7.33
C GLY A 87 -7.49 -5.19 -6.90
N ILE A 88 -7.66 -5.52 -5.63
CA ILE A 88 -8.96 -5.91 -5.06
C ILE A 88 -9.92 -4.72 -5.17
N ARG A 89 -11.09 -4.95 -5.71
CA ARG A 89 -12.09 -3.90 -5.90
C ARG A 89 -12.43 -3.21 -4.58
N TYR A 90 -12.51 -1.89 -4.58
CA TYR A 90 -12.72 -1.01 -3.40
C TYR A 90 -11.58 -1.00 -2.37
N VAL A 91 -10.48 -1.71 -2.61
CA VAL A 91 -9.31 -1.67 -1.74
C VAL A 91 -8.27 -0.72 -2.34
N GLY A 92 -8.32 0.53 -1.92
CA GLY A 92 -7.29 1.53 -2.20
C GLY A 92 -6.13 1.45 -1.20
N GLU A 93 -5.13 2.33 -1.34
CA GLU A 93 -3.94 2.38 -0.48
C GLU A 93 -4.29 2.42 1.02
N THR A 94 -5.25 3.28 1.41
CA THR A 94 -5.68 3.44 2.80
C THR A 94 -6.33 2.16 3.35
N VAL A 95 -7.20 1.54 2.58
CA VAL A 95 -7.89 0.30 2.98
C VAL A 95 -6.89 -0.86 3.06
N ALA A 96 -6.01 -0.99 2.07
CA ALA A 96 -4.95 -2.00 2.08
C ALA A 96 -4.06 -1.88 3.33
N LYS A 97 -3.66 -0.66 3.70
CA LYS A 97 -2.89 -0.40 4.92
C LYS A 97 -3.65 -0.81 6.18
N LYS A 98 -4.94 -0.48 6.29
CA LYS A 98 -5.78 -0.86 7.45
C LYS A 98 -5.91 -2.37 7.57
N LEU A 99 -6.19 -3.07 6.48
CA LEU A 99 -6.27 -4.53 6.45
C LEU A 99 -4.94 -5.18 6.87
N ALA A 100 -3.83 -4.72 6.29
CA ALA A 100 -2.50 -5.23 6.61
C ALA A 100 -2.13 -5.01 8.08
N LEU A 101 -2.40 -3.83 8.63
CA LEU A 101 -2.10 -3.51 10.03
C LEU A 101 -3.01 -4.24 11.03
N ALA A 102 -4.25 -4.56 10.66
CA ALA A 102 -5.19 -5.27 11.52
C ALA A 102 -4.95 -6.79 11.52
N LEU A 103 -4.65 -7.37 10.35
CA LEU A 103 -4.57 -8.82 10.18
C LEU A 103 -3.14 -9.35 10.03
N HIS A 104 -2.17 -8.49 9.76
CA HIS A 104 -0.72 -8.71 9.74
C HIS A 104 -0.20 -9.60 8.60
N SER A 105 -0.97 -10.53 8.06
CA SER A 105 -0.54 -11.44 7.01
C SER A 105 -1.64 -11.72 5.98
N ILE A 106 -1.22 -12.13 4.78
CA ILE A 106 -2.15 -12.53 3.72
C ILE A 106 -3.00 -13.72 4.13
N ASP A 107 -2.45 -14.68 4.87
CA ASP A 107 -3.17 -15.87 5.31
C ASP A 107 -4.35 -15.50 6.21
N ARG A 108 -4.14 -14.60 7.17
CA ARG A 108 -5.22 -14.10 8.02
C ARG A 108 -6.28 -13.32 7.24
N ILE A 109 -5.91 -12.63 6.16
CA ILE A 109 -6.88 -11.95 5.29
C ILE A 109 -7.69 -12.98 4.50
N ILE A 110 -7.06 -14.04 4.00
CA ILE A 110 -7.72 -15.14 3.27
C ILE A 110 -8.72 -15.88 4.16
N GLU A 111 -8.37 -16.11 5.44
CA GLU A 111 -9.19 -16.82 6.42
C GLU A 111 -10.31 -15.94 7.01
N ALA A 112 -10.21 -14.62 6.91
CA ALA A 112 -11.16 -13.69 7.51
C ALA A 112 -12.54 -13.78 6.86
N THR A 113 -13.57 -13.81 7.71
CA THR A 113 -14.96 -13.69 7.28
C THR A 113 -15.33 -12.23 7.00
N ALA A 114 -16.44 -11.99 6.31
CA ALA A 114 -16.93 -10.62 6.10
C ALA A 114 -17.18 -9.90 7.45
N GLU A 115 -17.69 -10.62 8.46
CA GLU A 115 -17.93 -10.10 9.80
C GLU A 115 -16.64 -9.67 10.50
N ASP A 116 -15.56 -10.45 10.36
CA ASP A 116 -14.24 -10.11 10.92
C ASP A 116 -13.69 -8.84 10.27
N LEU A 117 -13.82 -8.72 8.95
CA LEU A 117 -13.35 -7.56 8.21
C LEU A 117 -14.13 -6.28 8.57
N ILE A 118 -15.44 -6.37 8.78
CA ILE A 118 -16.29 -5.22 9.16
C ILE A 118 -15.92 -4.68 10.56
N ARG A 119 -15.39 -5.51 11.44
CA ARG A 119 -14.91 -5.07 12.76
C ARG A 119 -13.68 -4.18 12.68
N ILE A 120 -12.95 -4.20 11.57
CA ILE A 120 -11.83 -3.30 11.32
C ILE A 120 -12.39 -1.92 11.00
N GLY A 121 -11.93 -0.88 11.70
CA GLY A 121 -12.43 0.48 11.54
C GLY A 121 -12.39 0.95 10.06
N ASP A 122 -13.46 1.58 9.62
CA ASP A 122 -13.67 2.09 8.25
C ASP A 122 -13.74 1.02 7.14
N ILE A 123 -13.85 -0.27 7.49
CA ILE A 123 -14.13 -1.33 6.53
C ILE A 123 -15.63 -1.60 6.51
N GLY A 124 -16.31 -1.08 5.49
CA GLY A 124 -17.75 -1.31 5.29
C GLY A 124 -18.05 -2.66 4.63
N VAL A 125 -19.32 -3.06 4.68
CA VAL A 125 -19.84 -4.33 4.09
C VAL A 125 -19.37 -4.54 2.66
N ARG A 126 -19.39 -3.49 1.83
CA ARG A 126 -19.01 -3.55 0.41
C ARG A 126 -17.54 -3.91 0.22
N ILE A 127 -16.66 -3.35 1.02
CA ILE A 127 -15.22 -3.65 1.01
C ILE A 127 -15.00 -5.08 1.49
N ALA A 128 -15.60 -5.46 2.62
CA ALA A 128 -15.47 -6.80 3.18
C ALA A 128 -15.91 -7.89 2.19
N GLN A 129 -17.07 -7.73 1.56
CA GLN A 129 -17.56 -8.65 0.54
C GLN A 129 -16.62 -8.74 -0.66
N SER A 130 -16.05 -7.62 -1.09
CA SER A 130 -15.09 -7.59 -2.20
C SER A 130 -13.79 -8.34 -1.88
N VAL A 131 -13.28 -8.21 -0.66
CA VAL A 131 -12.09 -8.95 -0.19
C VAL A 131 -12.38 -10.45 -0.13
N VAL A 132 -13.49 -10.85 0.49
CA VAL A 132 -13.88 -12.27 0.56
C VAL A 132 -14.08 -12.85 -0.84
N ALA A 133 -14.77 -12.15 -1.75
CA ALA A 133 -14.96 -12.59 -3.11
C ALA A 133 -13.64 -12.75 -3.88
N TYR A 134 -12.69 -11.84 -3.69
CA TYR A 134 -11.37 -11.94 -4.32
C TYR A 134 -10.63 -13.22 -3.92
N PHE A 135 -10.58 -13.53 -2.64
CA PHE A 135 -9.90 -14.71 -2.12
C PHE A 135 -10.71 -16.01 -2.19
N SER A 136 -11.98 -15.95 -2.59
CA SER A 136 -12.78 -17.13 -2.95
C SER A 136 -12.54 -17.61 -4.38
N ASP A 137 -11.87 -16.81 -5.20
CA ASP A 137 -11.50 -17.14 -6.58
C ASP A 137 -10.16 -17.88 -6.61
N GLU A 138 -10.18 -19.11 -7.15
CA GLU A 138 -8.99 -19.98 -7.21
C GLU A 138 -7.86 -19.39 -8.07
N ASP A 139 -8.17 -18.63 -9.12
CA ASP A 139 -7.15 -17.98 -9.96
C ASP A 139 -6.42 -16.89 -9.18
N ASN A 140 -7.14 -16.12 -8.37
CA ASN A 140 -6.55 -15.14 -7.48
C ASN A 140 -5.69 -15.79 -6.38
N LEU A 141 -6.15 -16.89 -5.79
CA LEU A 141 -5.35 -17.63 -4.80
C LEU A 141 -4.07 -18.19 -5.43
N ARG A 142 -4.15 -18.75 -6.63
CA ARG A 142 -2.96 -19.22 -7.37
C ARG A 142 -1.99 -18.09 -7.68
N PHE A 143 -2.50 -16.92 -8.07
CA PHE A 143 -1.68 -15.74 -8.31
C PHE A 143 -0.93 -15.30 -7.05
N VAL A 144 -1.61 -15.20 -5.92
CA VAL A 144 -1.01 -14.84 -4.63
C VAL A 144 0.04 -15.87 -4.20
N GLU A 145 -0.24 -17.16 -4.35
CA GLU A 145 0.70 -18.23 -4.00
C GLU A 145 1.95 -18.20 -4.88
N ARG A 146 1.82 -17.92 -6.17
CA ARG A 146 2.97 -17.73 -7.07
C ARG A 146 3.83 -16.55 -6.64
N LEU A 147 3.23 -15.41 -6.28
CA LEU A 147 3.96 -14.25 -5.75
C LEU A 147 4.72 -14.62 -4.46
N ARG A 148 4.09 -15.39 -3.57
CA ARG A 148 4.72 -15.89 -2.35
C ARG A 148 5.93 -16.76 -2.65
N GLN A 149 5.83 -17.69 -3.60
CA GLN A 149 6.92 -18.58 -4.02
C GLN A 149 8.12 -17.82 -4.58
N TYR A 150 7.89 -16.67 -5.21
CA TYR A 150 8.95 -15.78 -5.71
C TYR A 150 9.54 -14.86 -4.64
N GLY A 151 9.09 -14.95 -3.41
CA GLY A 151 9.62 -14.20 -2.28
C GLY A 151 9.00 -12.83 -2.05
N VAL A 152 7.86 -12.54 -2.68
CA VAL A 152 7.11 -11.30 -2.40
C VAL A 152 6.61 -11.31 -0.97
N GLN A 153 6.74 -10.18 -0.28
CA GLN A 153 6.41 -10.04 1.13
C GLN A 153 4.90 -10.14 1.38
N MET A 154 4.47 -11.16 2.12
CA MET A 154 3.06 -11.49 2.36
C MET A 154 2.62 -11.26 3.80
N GLN A 155 3.45 -10.56 4.59
CA GLN A 155 3.14 -10.22 5.98
C GLN A 155 3.91 -8.97 6.43
N ILE A 156 3.43 -8.34 7.50
CA ILE A 156 4.18 -7.29 8.18
C ILE A 156 5.38 -7.91 8.88
N THR A 157 6.56 -7.28 8.76
CA THR A 157 7.78 -7.77 9.40
C THR A 157 7.68 -7.69 10.93
N GLU A 158 8.34 -8.60 11.66
CA GLU A 158 8.39 -8.58 13.12
C GLU A 158 9.02 -7.30 13.66
N GLU A 159 10.03 -6.75 12.99
CA GLU A 159 10.64 -5.45 13.32
C GLU A 159 9.59 -4.36 13.35
N ARG A 160 8.76 -4.27 12.31
CA ARG A 160 7.71 -3.28 12.19
C ARG A 160 6.58 -3.47 13.21
N LEU A 161 6.29 -4.72 13.60
CA LEU A 161 5.34 -5.01 14.68
C LEU A 161 5.92 -4.66 16.05
N SER A 162 7.20 -4.91 16.28
CA SER A 162 7.88 -4.62 17.56
C SER A 162 8.06 -3.10 17.81
N GLU A 163 8.20 -2.31 16.74
CA GLU A 163 8.25 -0.86 16.82
C GLU A 163 6.91 -0.20 17.11
N ARG A 164 5.79 -0.93 16.98
CA ARG A 164 4.46 -0.42 17.30
C ARG A 164 4.25 -0.34 18.80
N THR A 165 3.72 0.76 19.25
CA THR A 165 3.31 0.96 20.64
C THR A 165 1.89 1.52 20.69
N ASP A 166 1.24 1.42 21.84
CA ASP A 166 -0.10 1.98 22.06
C ASP A 166 -0.06 3.33 22.80
N LYS A 167 1.11 4.00 22.82
CA LYS A 167 1.31 5.27 23.55
C LYS A 167 0.34 6.38 23.14
N LEU A 168 -0.10 6.37 21.88
CA LEU A 168 -1.05 7.31 21.31
C LEU A 168 -2.43 6.69 21.04
N SER A 169 -2.70 5.53 21.63
CA SER A 169 -3.99 4.85 21.46
C SER A 169 -5.14 5.74 21.92
N GLY A 170 -6.16 5.88 21.06
CA GLY A 170 -7.31 6.76 21.29
C GLY A 170 -7.05 8.25 21.01
N ALA A 171 -5.82 8.66 20.72
CA ALA A 171 -5.51 10.04 20.36
C ALA A 171 -5.78 10.31 18.87
N THR A 172 -6.52 11.38 18.60
CA THR A 172 -6.71 11.93 17.25
C THR A 172 -5.85 13.17 17.08
N ILE A 173 -4.90 13.14 16.16
CA ILE A 173 -3.86 14.17 16.01
C ILE A 173 -3.97 14.81 14.62
N VAL A 174 -3.95 16.13 14.59
CA VAL A 174 -3.86 16.95 13.37
C VAL A 174 -2.46 17.47 13.21
N ILE A 175 -1.86 17.32 12.03
CA ILE A 175 -0.54 17.88 11.70
C ILE A 175 -0.73 19.16 10.89
N SER A 176 -0.10 20.25 11.31
CA SER A 176 -0.22 21.55 10.63
C SER A 176 1.07 22.35 10.71
N GLY A 177 1.47 22.97 9.61
CA GLY A 177 2.71 23.77 9.53
C GLY A 177 3.80 23.09 8.74
N THR A 178 4.99 23.68 8.78
CA THR A 178 6.23 23.15 8.19
C THR A 178 7.11 22.64 9.33
N PHE A 179 7.77 21.52 9.12
CA PHE A 179 8.53 20.83 10.15
C PHE A 179 10.01 20.75 9.76
N THR A 180 10.89 20.74 10.76
CA THR A 180 12.34 20.72 10.60
C THR A 180 12.95 19.36 10.87
N HIS A 181 12.41 18.59 11.84
CA HIS A 181 12.98 17.30 12.24
C HIS A 181 12.48 16.14 11.38
N HIS A 182 11.19 16.14 11.04
CA HIS A 182 10.57 15.10 10.21
C HIS A 182 9.62 15.72 9.19
N SER A 183 9.44 15.06 8.07
CA SER A 183 8.40 15.42 7.10
C SER A 183 7.01 15.14 7.68
N ARG A 184 5.97 15.75 7.09
CA ARG A 184 4.58 15.45 7.48
C ARG A 184 4.22 13.99 7.36
N ASP A 185 4.74 13.29 6.36
CA ASP A 185 4.44 11.90 6.13
C ASP A 185 5.15 11.00 7.14
N GLU A 186 6.35 11.36 7.58
CA GLU A 186 7.04 10.71 8.69
C GLU A 186 6.29 10.88 10.01
N TYR A 187 5.79 12.10 10.32
CA TYR A 187 4.97 12.31 11.51
C TYR A 187 3.65 11.52 11.47
N LYS A 188 3.00 11.41 10.31
CA LYS A 188 1.83 10.54 10.16
C LYS A 188 2.17 9.09 10.47
N ALA A 189 3.28 8.59 9.91
CA ALA A 189 3.75 7.24 10.15
C ALA A 189 4.04 6.99 11.63
N LEU A 190 4.70 7.93 12.33
CA LEU A 190 4.97 7.86 13.77
C LEU A 190 3.68 7.82 14.59
N ILE A 191 2.71 8.69 14.29
CA ILE A 191 1.43 8.71 15.00
C ILE A 191 0.72 7.36 14.86
N GLU A 192 0.64 6.82 13.66
CA GLU A 192 0.02 5.52 13.38
C GLU A 192 0.80 4.37 14.00
N GLN A 193 2.14 4.41 13.98
CA GLN A 193 3.03 3.42 14.61
C GLN A 193 2.78 3.34 16.11
N HIS A 194 2.46 4.45 16.74
CA HIS A 194 2.17 4.52 18.18
C HIS A 194 0.67 4.42 18.52
N GLY A 195 -0.17 3.97 17.60
CA GLY A 195 -1.60 3.69 17.84
C GLY A 195 -2.51 4.92 17.74
N GLY A 196 -2.00 6.10 17.32
CA GLY A 196 -2.79 7.31 17.11
C GLY A 196 -3.48 7.36 15.75
N ILE A 197 -4.45 8.25 15.63
CA ILE A 197 -5.19 8.51 14.39
C ILE A 197 -4.79 9.89 13.85
N ASN A 198 -4.30 9.96 12.61
CA ASN A 198 -4.06 11.24 11.95
C ASN A 198 -5.29 11.68 11.16
N THR A 199 -5.68 12.95 11.33
CA THR A 199 -6.79 13.58 10.58
C THR A 199 -6.35 14.91 9.97
N GLY A 200 -6.97 15.29 8.85
CA GLY A 200 -6.63 16.53 8.14
C GLY A 200 -7.28 17.80 8.72
N SER A 201 -8.33 17.66 9.52
CA SER A 201 -9.14 18.77 10.04
C SER A 201 -9.34 18.71 11.54
N VAL A 202 -9.30 19.88 12.19
CA VAL A 202 -9.58 20.04 13.61
C VAL A 202 -11.07 19.87 13.88
N SER A 203 -11.46 19.04 14.85
CA SER A 203 -12.84 18.80 15.28
C SER A 203 -12.91 18.62 16.80
N GLY A 204 -14.10 18.49 17.34
CA GLY A 204 -14.29 18.18 18.78
C GLY A 204 -13.71 16.83 19.23
N LYS A 205 -13.32 15.96 18.28
CA LYS A 205 -12.65 14.68 18.54
C LYS A 205 -11.12 14.79 18.48
N THR A 206 -10.57 15.96 18.09
CA THR A 206 -9.12 16.16 18.00
C THR A 206 -8.53 16.26 19.40
N THR A 207 -7.57 15.39 19.70
CA THR A 207 -6.88 15.35 20.99
C THR A 207 -5.73 16.35 21.03
N TYR A 208 -4.90 16.34 19.96
CA TYR A 208 -3.72 17.20 19.83
C TYR A 208 -3.60 17.76 18.43
N ILE A 209 -2.93 18.90 18.34
CA ILE A 209 -2.39 19.42 17.08
C ILE A 209 -0.87 19.42 17.21
N LEU A 210 -0.20 18.71 16.29
CA LEU A 210 1.25 18.86 16.12
C LEU A 210 1.48 20.04 15.17
N ALA A 211 1.98 21.13 15.73
CA ALA A 211 2.19 22.39 15.04
C ALA A 211 3.69 22.58 14.71
N GLY A 212 3.99 22.66 13.42
CA GLY A 212 5.26 23.17 12.94
C GLY A 212 5.21 24.68 12.70
N GLU A 213 6.26 25.23 12.10
CA GLU A 213 6.31 26.61 11.68
C GLU A 213 5.19 26.92 10.67
N ASN A 214 4.73 28.19 10.69
CA ASN A 214 3.70 28.67 9.76
C ASN A 214 2.39 27.87 9.79
N MET A 215 1.97 27.42 10.97
CA MET A 215 0.64 26.83 11.15
C MET A 215 -0.44 27.79 10.65
N GLY A 216 -1.34 27.31 9.80
CA GLY A 216 -2.42 28.12 9.23
C GLY A 216 -3.35 28.74 10.30
N PRO A 217 -3.67 30.03 10.21
CA PRO A 217 -4.43 30.78 11.23
C PRO A 217 -5.82 30.18 11.50
N ALA A 218 -6.48 29.65 10.48
CA ALA A 218 -7.79 29.01 10.62
C ALA A 218 -7.78 27.76 11.52
N LYS A 219 -6.73 26.95 11.44
CA LYS A 219 -6.57 25.77 12.32
C LYS A 219 -6.25 26.18 13.73
N LEU A 220 -5.41 27.22 13.90
CA LEU A 220 -5.06 27.79 15.20
C LEU A 220 -6.30 28.33 15.93
N GLU A 221 -7.11 29.13 15.22
CA GLU A 221 -8.34 29.70 15.77
C GLU A 221 -9.33 28.58 16.18
N LYS A 222 -9.50 27.59 15.31
CA LYS A 222 -10.39 26.46 15.59
C LYS A 222 -9.92 25.62 16.77
N ALA A 223 -8.59 25.43 16.91
CA ALA A 223 -8.02 24.74 18.07
C ALA A 223 -8.30 25.48 19.37
N ARG A 224 -8.14 26.81 19.37
CA ARG A 224 -8.45 27.65 20.55
C ARG A 224 -9.93 27.59 20.92
N LYS A 225 -10.84 27.69 19.94
CA LYS A 225 -12.28 27.57 20.19
C LYS A 225 -12.71 26.23 20.79
N LEU A 226 -12.05 25.16 20.38
CA LEU A 226 -12.35 23.79 20.83
C LEU A 226 -11.51 23.32 22.00
N GLY A 227 -10.61 24.15 22.53
CA GLY A 227 -9.72 23.79 23.63
C GLY A 227 -8.73 22.68 23.30
N VAL A 228 -8.39 22.48 22.01
CA VAL A 228 -7.46 21.44 21.58
C VAL A 228 -6.03 21.83 21.91
N ARG A 229 -5.30 20.93 22.57
CA ARG A 229 -3.90 21.16 22.95
C ARG A 229 -2.98 21.17 21.72
N ILE A 230 -2.14 22.18 21.64
CA ILE A 230 -1.14 22.33 20.58
C ILE A 230 0.22 21.90 21.12
N LEU A 231 0.90 21.03 20.37
CA LEU A 231 2.24 20.53 20.64
C LEU A 231 3.20 21.05 19.58
N SER A 232 4.43 21.38 19.95
CA SER A 232 5.54 21.68 19.02
C SER A 232 6.35 20.42 18.70
N GLU A 233 7.32 20.55 17.80
CA GLU A 233 8.29 19.48 17.51
C GLU A 233 9.26 19.20 18.68
N GLU A 234 9.38 20.15 19.63
CA GLU A 234 10.25 20.05 20.79
C GLU A 234 9.62 19.28 21.96
#